data_585ecb1e5b85dfd596939af370614e02
#
_entry.id   585ecb1e5b85dfd596939af370614e02
#
_cell.length_a   1.000
_cell.length_b   1.000
_cell.length_c   1.000
_cell.angle_alpha   90.00
_cell.angle_beta   90.00
_cell.angle_gamma   90.00
#
_symmetry.space_group_name_H-M   'P 1'
#
loop_
_entity.id
_entity.type
_entity.pdbx_description
1 polymer ?
#
loop_
_entity_poly.entity_id
_entity_poly.type
_entity_poly.pdbx_seq_one_letter_code
_entity_poly.pdbx_strand_id
1 'polypeptide(L)'
;ILGSRNPILFVEGDKTSLDMETYRLCYPEWTVIPKGSCKDVIQAVSSLRKLNEDMPILNIKCAGIIDRDTRDSSQIQELEGQGIKVLRYSEIENIFSLSSITNKVLEIYGFTGDKLINKKEQFKVELLNHIKNELSDNKLEKFVVKRIHRRIDTYLKNIDLSNTQNSNEMKHKLISEVSALADSKINEWISEMKNEIQKCIDNQDIDELLCIYENKGLLAKTASILLCTSKSNFKDLLMIQMRVPNSSLLQSIKAVLPELS
;
A
#
# COMPACT_ATOMS: atom_id res chain seq x y z
N ILE A 1 8.35 23.17 14.15
CA ILE A 1 8.70 22.72 12.78
C ILE A 1 9.76 23.64 12.17
N LEU A 2 9.62 24.96 12.26
CA LEU A 2 10.58 25.93 11.69
C LEU A 2 11.99 25.92 12.32
N GLY A 3 12.19 25.21 13.43
CA GLY A 3 13.50 25.07 14.08
C GLY A 3 14.18 23.71 13.84
N SER A 4 13.50 22.74 13.25
CA SER A 4 14.06 21.43 12.93
C SER A 4 14.65 21.43 11.53
N ARG A 5 15.90 21.03 11.40
CA ARG A 5 16.57 20.79 10.10
C ARG A 5 16.24 19.41 9.52
N ASN A 6 15.47 18.59 10.24
CA ASN A 6 15.10 17.26 9.77
C ASN A 6 14.16 17.36 8.57
N PRO A 7 14.34 16.52 7.56
CA PRO A 7 13.42 16.44 6.44
C PRO A 7 12.01 16.04 6.90
N ILE A 8 10.99 16.38 6.13
CA ILE A 8 9.59 16.14 6.46
C ILE A 8 9.07 14.98 5.63
N LEU A 9 8.52 13.98 6.31
CA LEU A 9 7.82 12.85 5.69
C LEU A 9 6.32 12.96 5.95
N PHE A 10 5.54 13.14 4.90
CA PHE A 10 4.09 13.08 4.96
C PHE A 10 3.60 11.66 4.70
N VAL A 11 2.70 11.15 5.55
CA VAL A 11 2.16 9.78 5.48
C VAL A 11 0.64 9.79 5.65
N GLU A 12 -0.04 8.76 5.13
CA GLU A 12 -1.46 8.56 5.39
C GLU A 12 -1.71 8.15 6.84
N GLY A 13 -2.93 8.35 7.33
CA GLY A 13 -3.39 7.90 8.64
C GLY A 13 -3.45 8.99 9.71
N ASP A 14 -3.74 8.55 10.94
CA ASP A 14 -3.94 9.38 12.11
C ASP A 14 -2.73 9.35 13.06
N LYS A 15 -2.67 10.32 13.98
CA LYS A 15 -1.54 10.50 14.91
C LYS A 15 -1.27 9.31 15.84
N THR A 16 -2.26 8.46 16.08
CA THR A 16 -2.21 7.33 17.02
C THR A 16 -2.28 5.96 16.33
N SER A 17 -2.20 5.92 15.00
CA SER A 17 -2.24 4.67 14.24
C SER A 17 -0.94 3.86 14.39
N LEU A 18 -1.04 2.54 14.22
CA LEU A 18 0.13 1.66 14.10
C LEU A 18 1.04 2.12 12.96
N ASP A 19 0.44 2.60 11.89
CA ASP A 19 1.12 3.08 10.69
C ASP A 19 2.05 4.24 10.99
N MET A 20 1.52 5.25 11.71
CA MET A 20 2.27 6.42 12.11
C MET A 20 3.50 6.08 12.96
N GLU A 21 3.33 5.18 13.90
CA GLU A 21 4.42 4.75 14.76
C GLU A 21 5.44 3.91 14.00
N THR A 22 4.99 3.07 13.09
CA THR A 22 5.86 2.29 12.19
C THR A 22 6.75 3.23 11.37
N TYR A 23 6.18 4.25 10.75
CA TYR A 23 6.96 5.23 9.99
C TYR A 23 7.96 5.99 10.86
N ARG A 24 7.57 6.41 12.08
CA ARG A 24 8.49 7.09 13.01
C ARG A 24 9.69 6.23 13.39
N LEU A 25 9.48 4.95 13.63
CA LEU A 25 10.55 4.02 14.00
C LEU A 25 11.41 3.63 12.78
N CYS A 26 10.81 3.56 11.60
CA CYS A 26 11.54 3.21 10.38
C CYS A 26 12.35 4.37 9.80
N TYR A 27 11.89 5.61 9.98
CA TYR A 27 12.53 6.82 9.44
C TYR A 27 12.86 7.83 10.56
N PRO A 28 13.73 7.49 11.53
CA PRO A 28 13.99 8.32 12.70
C PRO A 28 14.65 9.67 12.36
N GLU A 29 15.29 9.79 11.22
CA GLU A 29 15.89 11.02 10.70
C GLU A 29 14.87 11.98 10.08
N TRP A 30 13.61 11.53 9.87
CA TRP A 30 12.55 12.33 9.30
C TRP A 30 11.54 12.79 10.36
N THR A 31 11.04 14.00 10.18
CA THR A 31 9.87 14.47 10.94
C THR A 31 8.60 13.93 10.27
N VAL A 32 8.03 12.86 10.82
CA VAL A 32 6.85 12.19 10.24
C VAL A 32 5.57 12.94 10.62
N ILE A 33 4.82 13.39 9.61
CA ILE A 33 3.58 14.15 9.75
C ILE A 33 2.41 13.38 9.09
N PRO A 34 1.43 12.93 9.89
CA PRO A 34 0.26 12.26 9.34
C PRO A 34 -0.65 13.24 8.59
N LYS A 35 -1.20 12.77 7.50
CA LYS A 35 -2.25 13.40 6.70
C LYS A 35 -3.38 12.39 6.54
N GLY A 36 -4.62 12.80 6.67
CA GLY A 36 -5.76 11.88 6.71
C GLY A 36 -5.90 10.98 5.47
N SER A 37 -5.59 11.50 4.27
CA SER A 37 -5.76 10.77 3.01
C SER A 37 -4.55 10.88 2.09
N CYS A 38 -4.49 10.00 1.08
CA CYS A 38 -3.48 10.09 0.02
C CYS A 38 -3.49 11.44 -0.70
N LYS A 39 -4.67 12.02 -0.92
CA LYS A 39 -4.79 13.36 -1.53
C LYS A 39 -4.13 14.43 -0.69
N ASP A 40 -4.31 14.37 0.64
CA ASP A 40 -3.71 15.34 1.55
C ASP A 40 -2.18 15.18 1.63
N VAL A 41 -1.66 13.95 1.51
CA VAL A 41 -0.22 13.69 1.40
C VAL A 41 0.32 14.31 0.12
N ILE A 42 -0.31 14.03 -1.03
CA ILE A 42 0.09 14.57 -2.34
C ILE A 42 0.09 16.10 -2.32
N GLN A 43 -0.99 16.70 -1.81
CA GLN A 43 -1.10 18.15 -1.72
C GLN A 43 -0.03 18.76 -0.81
N ALA A 44 0.26 18.13 0.33
CA ALA A 44 1.27 18.61 1.27
C ALA A 44 2.68 18.62 0.66
N VAL A 45 3.05 17.53 -0.03
CA VAL A 45 4.34 17.43 -0.74
C VAL A 45 4.43 18.49 -1.84
N SER A 46 3.40 18.60 -2.71
CA SER A 46 3.37 19.53 -3.81
C SER A 46 3.45 20.99 -3.33
N SER A 47 2.70 21.32 -2.26
CA SER A 47 2.70 22.67 -1.67
C SER A 47 4.07 23.04 -1.09
N LEU A 48 4.74 22.10 -0.41
CA LEU A 48 6.04 22.37 0.18
C LEU A 48 7.17 22.46 -0.87
N ARG A 49 7.07 21.67 -1.94
CA ARG A 49 7.99 21.78 -3.09
C ARG A 49 7.85 23.12 -3.78
N LYS A 50 6.60 23.56 -4.05
CA LYS A 50 6.34 24.87 -4.62
C LYS A 50 6.87 25.99 -3.73
N LEU A 51 6.69 25.87 -2.41
CA LEU A 51 7.25 26.86 -1.48
C LEU A 51 8.79 26.91 -1.54
N ASN A 52 9.47 25.78 -1.71
CA ASN A 52 10.91 25.75 -1.91
C ASN A 52 11.36 26.38 -3.22
N GLU A 53 10.56 26.26 -4.29
CA GLU A 53 10.81 26.93 -5.59
C GLU A 53 10.64 28.44 -5.45
N ASP A 54 9.56 28.89 -4.79
CA ASP A 54 9.26 30.32 -4.56
C ASP A 54 10.24 30.96 -3.55
N MET A 55 10.75 30.19 -2.59
CA MET A 55 11.64 30.63 -1.51
C MET A 55 12.82 29.67 -1.32
N PRO A 56 13.82 29.66 -2.21
CA PRO A 56 14.93 28.69 -2.18
C PRO A 56 15.76 28.68 -0.89
N ILE A 57 15.73 29.76 -0.12
CA ILE A 57 16.43 29.89 1.16
C ILE A 57 15.87 28.92 2.23
N LEU A 58 14.61 28.48 2.09
CA LEU A 58 14.03 27.54 3.03
C LEU A 58 14.55 26.12 2.84
N ASN A 59 14.72 25.70 1.59
CA ASN A 59 15.24 24.37 1.15
C ASN A 59 14.84 23.21 2.08
N ILE A 60 13.54 23.10 2.37
CA ILE A 60 13.01 22.06 3.26
C ILE A 60 12.85 20.77 2.46
N LYS A 61 13.67 19.78 2.75
CA LYS A 61 13.54 18.45 2.15
C LYS A 61 12.23 17.80 2.59
N CYS A 62 11.45 17.29 1.63
CA CYS A 62 10.18 16.60 1.92
C CYS A 62 9.95 15.42 0.99
N ALA A 63 9.23 14.43 1.50
CA ALA A 63 8.72 13.29 0.76
C ALA A 63 7.32 12.90 1.26
N GLY A 64 6.60 12.10 0.47
CA GLY A 64 5.36 11.46 0.87
C GLY A 64 5.45 9.95 0.75
N ILE A 65 4.75 9.22 1.62
CA ILE A 65 4.47 7.79 1.43
C ILE A 65 2.97 7.60 1.47
N ILE A 66 2.46 6.87 0.48
CA ILE A 66 1.03 6.52 0.38
C ILE A 66 0.86 5.03 0.11
N ASP A 67 -0.30 4.51 0.46
CA ASP A 67 -0.70 3.15 0.16
C ASP A 67 -0.78 2.92 -1.36
N ARG A 68 -0.53 1.69 -1.81
CA ARG A 68 -0.63 1.34 -3.23
C ARG A 68 -2.07 1.44 -3.73
N ASP A 69 -3.02 1.03 -2.91
CA ASP A 69 -4.42 0.91 -3.32
C ASP A 69 -4.57 0.14 -4.65
N THR A 70 -5.15 0.82 -5.66
CA THR A 70 -5.38 0.26 -7.00
C THR A 70 -4.54 0.93 -8.08
N ARG A 71 -3.44 1.60 -7.71
CA ARG A 71 -2.58 2.33 -8.65
C ARG A 71 -1.82 1.39 -9.56
N ASP A 72 -1.80 1.72 -10.84
CA ASP A 72 -0.97 1.05 -11.84
C ASP A 72 0.47 1.60 -11.88
N SER A 73 1.33 0.97 -12.66
CA SER A 73 2.74 1.33 -12.74
C SER A 73 2.98 2.74 -13.26
N SER A 74 2.12 3.26 -14.16
CA SER A 74 2.27 4.60 -14.73
C SER A 74 1.95 5.68 -13.70
N GLN A 75 0.89 5.47 -12.92
CA GLN A 75 0.50 6.35 -11.83
C GLN A 75 1.55 6.37 -10.70
N ILE A 76 2.13 5.20 -10.39
CA ILE A 76 3.21 5.09 -9.40
C ILE A 76 4.42 5.90 -9.87
N GLN A 77 4.85 5.75 -11.13
CA GLN A 77 5.98 6.47 -11.69
C GLN A 77 5.77 7.99 -11.68
N GLU A 78 4.57 8.44 -12.02
CA GLU A 78 4.21 9.86 -11.96
C GLU A 78 4.34 10.43 -10.54
N LEU A 79 3.79 9.73 -9.54
CA LEU A 79 3.86 10.11 -8.13
C LEU A 79 5.31 10.12 -7.61
N GLU A 80 6.12 9.14 -8.01
CA GLU A 80 7.54 9.09 -7.65
C GLU A 80 8.33 10.29 -8.21
N GLY A 81 8.02 10.74 -9.43
CA GLY A 81 8.55 11.97 -10.00
C GLY A 81 8.19 13.22 -9.17
N GLN A 82 7.05 13.19 -8.50
CA GLN A 82 6.59 14.24 -7.58
C GLN A 82 7.15 14.10 -6.16
N GLY A 83 8.02 13.11 -5.88
CA GLY A 83 8.61 12.86 -4.55
C GLY A 83 7.69 12.13 -3.59
N ILE A 84 6.73 11.39 -4.13
CA ILE A 84 5.79 10.58 -3.36
C ILE A 84 6.11 9.12 -3.64
N LYS A 85 6.47 8.38 -2.61
CA LYS A 85 6.69 6.95 -2.68
C LYS A 85 5.36 6.21 -2.48
N VAL A 86 5.13 5.21 -3.30
CA VAL A 86 3.97 4.34 -3.19
C VAL A 86 4.42 3.02 -2.57
N LEU A 87 3.71 2.52 -1.57
CA LEU A 87 4.01 1.21 -1.00
C LEU A 87 3.90 0.13 -2.08
N ARG A 88 4.72 -0.91 -1.97
CA ARG A 88 4.58 -2.09 -2.82
C ARG A 88 3.26 -2.84 -2.52
N TYR A 89 2.85 -2.85 -1.27
CA TYR A 89 1.67 -3.56 -0.77
C TYR A 89 0.43 -2.66 -0.78
N SER A 90 -0.76 -3.27 -0.88
CA SER A 90 -2.02 -2.54 -0.98
C SER A 90 -2.23 -1.53 0.14
N GLU A 91 -1.97 -1.94 1.37
CA GLU A 91 -2.10 -1.15 2.59
C GLU A 91 -0.88 -1.41 3.48
N ILE A 92 -0.49 -0.43 4.31
CA ILE A 92 0.64 -0.61 5.23
C ILE A 92 0.41 -1.77 6.22
N GLU A 93 -0.83 -2.00 6.65
CA GLU A 93 -1.13 -3.12 7.54
C GLU A 93 -0.80 -4.48 6.94
N ASN A 94 -0.79 -4.62 5.62
CA ASN A 94 -0.46 -5.87 4.94
C ASN A 94 0.98 -6.31 5.18
N ILE A 95 1.91 -5.38 5.43
CA ILE A 95 3.31 -5.72 5.69
C ILE A 95 3.47 -6.62 6.92
N PHE A 96 2.58 -6.48 7.92
CA PHE A 96 2.63 -7.30 9.14
C PHE A 96 2.17 -8.75 8.92
N SER A 97 1.66 -9.06 7.74
CA SER A 97 1.28 -10.41 7.32
C SER A 97 2.29 -11.06 6.37
N LEU A 98 3.34 -10.32 5.97
CA LEU A 98 4.40 -10.84 5.10
C LEU A 98 5.18 -11.97 5.77
N SER A 99 5.59 -12.92 4.95
CA SER A 99 6.36 -14.08 5.41
C SER A 99 7.64 -13.68 6.15
N SER A 100 8.34 -12.64 5.70
CA SER A 100 9.55 -12.12 6.34
C SER A 100 9.26 -11.57 7.74
N ILE A 101 8.14 -10.89 7.93
CA ILE A 101 7.75 -10.25 9.19
C ILE A 101 7.17 -11.27 10.17
N THR A 102 6.23 -12.10 9.73
CA THR A 102 5.61 -13.15 10.57
C THR A 102 6.60 -14.17 11.07
N ASN A 103 7.62 -14.51 10.25
CA ASN A 103 8.74 -15.35 10.66
C ASN A 103 9.51 -14.73 11.83
N LYS A 104 9.79 -13.43 11.78
CA LYS A 104 10.47 -12.75 12.90
C LYS A 104 9.62 -12.70 14.15
N VAL A 105 8.32 -12.50 14.02
CA VAL A 105 7.40 -12.56 15.15
C VAL A 105 7.43 -13.95 15.80
N LEU A 106 7.39 -15.04 15.03
CA LEU A 106 7.48 -16.40 15.55
C LEU A 106 8.81 -16.68 16.26
N GLU A 107 9.93 -16.22 15.68
CA GLU A 107 11.25 -16.33 16.31
C GLU A 107 11.30 -15.61 17.67
N ILE A 108 10.75 -14.39 17.76
CA ILE A 108 10.64 -13.60 19.00
C ILE A 108 9.79 -14.33 20.05
N TYR A 109 8.77 -15.07 19.63
CA TYR A 109 7.95 -15.91 20.52
C TYR A 109 8.60 -17.24 20.90
N GLY A 110 9.85 -17.46 20.53
CA GLY A 110 10.63 -18.64 20.91
C GLY A 110 10.36 -19.88 20.08
N PHE A 111 9.70 -19.77 18.93
CA PHE A 111 9.61 -20.88 18.01
C PHE A 111 10.97 -21.10 17.34
N THR A 112 11.46 -22.34 17.37
CA THR A 112 12.75 -22.76 16.80
C THR A 112 12.65 -24.13 16.13
N GLY A 113 13.61 -24.45 15.25
CA GLY A 113 13.70 -25.77 14.59
C GLY A 113 12.40 -26.17 13.89
N ASP A 114 12.03 -27.41 14.00
CA ASP A 114 10.84 -28.01 13.35
C ASP A 114 9.53 -27.31 13.78
N LYS A 115 9.44 -26.85 15.04
CA LYS A 115 8.27 -26.13 15.52
C LYS A 115 8.07 -24.81 14.77
N LEU A 116 9.16 -24.11 14.47
CA LEU A 116 9.12 -22.88 13.67
C LEU A 116 8.69 -23.18 12.23
N ILE A 117 9.27 -24.21 11.60
CA ILE A 117 8.94 -24.63 10.24
C ILE A 117 7.46 -24.98 10.13
N ASN A 118 6.97 -25.83 11.03
CA ASN A 118 5.57 -26.26 11.04
C ASN A 118 4.60 -25.08 11.26
N LYS A 119 4.95 -24.15 12.16
CA LYS A 119 4.10 -22.98 12.45
C LYS A 119 4.06 -21.99 11.28
N LYS A 120 5.17 -21.79 10.57
CA LYS A 120 5.23 -21.01 9.33
C LYS A 120 4.32 -21.59 8.25
N GLU A 121 4.41 -22.90 8.02
CA GLU A 121 3.59 -23.56 7.02
C GLU A 121 2.10 -23.53 7.39
N GLN A 122 1.78 -23.78 8.65
CA GLN A 122 0.41 -23.66 9.16
C GLN A 122 -0.14 -22.26 8.92
N PHE A 123 0.64 -21.22 9.29
CA PHE A 123 0.24 -19.82 9.08
C PHE A 123 -0.03 -19.53 7.60
N LYS A 124 0.89 -19.95 6.72
CA LYS A 124 0.76 -19.77 5.27
C LYS A 124 -0.53 -20.41 4.74
N VAL A 125 -0.78 -21.67 5.07
CA VAL A 125 -1.96 -22.42 4.62
C VAL A 125 -3.26 -21.77 5.14
N GLU A 126 -3.32 -21.45 6.44
CA GLU A 126 -4.52 -20.87 7.04
C GLU A 126 -4.82 -19.46 6.52
N LEU A 127 -3.79 -18.62 6.34
CA LEU A 127 -3.97 -17.29 5.79
C LEU A 127 -4.43 -17.35 4.32
N LEU A 128 -3.79 -18.19 3.51
CA LEU A 128 -4.17 -18.39 2.12
C LEU A 128 -5.62 -18.88 2.00
N ASN A 129 -6.02 -19.85 2.83
CA ASN A 129 -7.39 -20.36 2.86
C ASN A 129 -8.39 -19.26 3.27
N HIS A 130 -8.02 -18.41 4.24
CA HIS A 130 -8.85 -17.27 4.61
C HIS A 130 -9.04 -16.32 3.42
N ILE A 131 -7.97 -15.93 2.73
CA ILE A 131 -8.05 -15.04 1.57
C ILE A 131 -8.84 -15.68 0.43
N LYS A 132 -8.62 -16.97 0.14
CA LYS A 132 -9.42 -17.72 -0.85
C LYS A 132 -10.91 -17.66 -0.54
N ASN A 133 -11.30 -17.87 0.71
CA ASN A 133 -12.70 -17.82 1.13
C ASN A 133 -13.29 -16.39 1.03
N GLU A 134 -12.47 -15.36 1.31
CA GLU A 134 -12.88 -13.97 1.13
C GLU A 134 -12.95 -13.54 -0.34
N LEU A 135 -12.21 -14.19 -1.23
CA LEU A 135 -12.20 -13.94 -2.67
C LEU A 135 -13.05 -14.98 -3.44
N SER A 136 -13.87 -15.80 -2.76
CA SER A 136 -14.76 -16.76 -3.44
C SER A 136 -15.96 -16.08 -4.07
N ASP A 137 -16.37 -16.57 -5.24
CA ASP A 137 -17.62 -16.23 -5.94
C ASP A 137 -17.94 -14.72 -6.02
N ASN A 138 -19.09 -14.31 -5.47
CA ASN A 138 -19.60 -12.95 -5.52
C ASN A 138 -18.71 -11.91 -4.82
N LYS A 139 -17.84 -12.31 -3.91
CA LYS A 139 -16.92 -11.40 -3.22
C LYS A 139 -15.73 -11.03 -4.11
N LEU A 140 -15.20 -11.99 -4.87
CA LEU A 140 -14.17 -11.71 -5.88
C LEU A 140 -14.69 -10.71 -6.91
N GLU A 141 -15.91 -10.91 -7.40
CA GLU A 141 -16.52 -10.00 -8.35
C GLU A 141 -16.62 -8.57 -7.80
N LYS A 142 -17.11 -8.41 -6.57
CA LYS A 142 -17.20 -7.09 -5.90
C LYS A 142 -15.81 -6.45 -5.71
N PHE A 143 -14.81 -7.25 -5.37
CA PHE A 143 -13.44 -6.78 -5.22
C PHE A 143 -12.88 -6.28 -6.56
N VAL A 144 -13.04 -7.05 -7.63
CA VAL A 144 -12.62 -6.68 -8.99
C VAL A 144 -13.36 -5.42 -9.46
N VAL A 145 -14.69 -5.37 -9.33
CA VAL A 145 -15.49 -4.19 -9.73
C VAL A 145 -15.02 -2.92 -9.03
N LYS A 146 -14.74 -2.97 -7.72
CA LYS A 146 -14.23 -1.80 -6.99
C LYS A 146 -12.92 -1.26 -7.58
N ARG A 147 -12.00 -2.15 -7.96
CA ARG A 147 -10.70 -1.78 -8.56
C ARG A 147 -10.87 -1.26 -9.99
N ILE A 148 -11.71 -1.93 -10.78
CA ILE A 148 -12.00 -1.49 -12.15
C ILE A 148 -12.66 -0.11 -12.16
N HIS A 149 -13.57 0.17 -11.24
CA HIS A 149 -14.21 1.48 -11.12
C HIS A 149 -13.17 2.61 -10.98
N ARG A 150 -12.17 2.43 -10.10
CA ARG A 150 -11.07 3.42 -9.96
C ARG A 150 -10.22 3.54 -11.23
N ARG A 151 -9.98 2.43 -11.94
CA ARG A 151 -9.23 2.42 -13.21
C ARG A 151 -10.00 3.16 -14.32
N ILE A 152 -11.33 3.01 -14.35
CA ILE A 152 -12.22 3.76 -15.23
C ILE A 152 -12.14 5.26 -14.94
N ASP A 153 -12.27 5.67 -13.68
CA ASP A 153 -12.17 7.07 -13.29
C ASP A 153 -10.86 7.72 -13.74
N THR A 154 -9.76 7.00 -13.59
CA THR A 154 -8.44 7.44 -14.03
C THR A 154 -8.36 7.54 -15.55
N TYR A 155 -8.85 6.52 -16.26
CA TYR A 155 -8.87 6.54 -17.71
C TYR A 155 -9.64 7.73 -18.28
N LEU A 156 -10.85 7.98 -17.75
CA LEU A 156 -11.70 9.10 -18.18
C LEU A 156 -11.04 10.47 -17.93
N LYS A 157 -10.33 10.63 -16.81
CA LYS A 157 -9.59 11.87 -16.50
C LYS A 157 -8.41 12.12 -17.43
N ASN A 158 -7.82 11.06 -17.97
CA ASN A 158 -6.64 11.12 -18.82
C ASN A 158 -6.98 11.17 -20.32
N ILE A 159 -8.26 11.23 -20.71
CA ILE A 159 -8.63 11.46 -22.10
C ILE A 159 -8.15 12.84 -22.53
N ASP A 160 -7.14 12.86 -23.40
CA ASP A 160 -6.61 14.11 -23.95
C ASP A 160 -7.56 14.71 -24.99
N LEU A 161 -8.23 15.78 -24.63
CA LEU A 161 -9.12 16.54 -25.51
C LEU A 161 -8.48 17.86 -26.02
N SER A 162 -7.22 18.13 -25.68
CA SER A 162 -6.54 19.41 -25.98
C SER A 162 -6.37 19.68 -27.49
N ASN A 163 -6.28 18.62 -28.29
CA ASN A 163 -6.05 18.70 -29.74
C ASN A 163 -7.35 18.77 -30.56
N THR A 164 -8.52 18.98 -29.92
CA THR A 164 -9.80 19.11 -30.62
C THR A 164 -10.06 20.56 -31.03
N GLN A 165 -10.39 20.79 -32.31
CA GLN A 165 -10.56 22.15 -32.85
C GLN A 165 -11.96 22.72 -32.62
N ASN A 166 -12.95 21.88 -32.40
CA ASN A 166 -14.33 22.29 -32.16
C ASN A 166 -15.10 21.28 -31.29
N SER A 167 -16.29 21.70 -30.83
CA SER A 167 -17.13 20.89 -29.94
C SER A 167 -17.59 19.54 -30.54
N ASN A 168 -17.75 19.46 -31.85
CA ASN A 168 -18.16 18.22 -32.50
C ASN A 168 -17.01 17.20 -32.50
N GLU A 169 -15.79 17.63 -32.82
CA GLU A 169 -14.60 16.77 -32.74
C GLU A 169 -14.37 16.29 -31.32
N MET A 170 -14.47 17.19 -30.34
CA MET A 170 -14.37 16.84 -28.92
C MET A 170 -15.40 15.76 -28.54
N LYS A 171 -16.66 15.93 -28.97
CA LYS A 171 -17.74 14.98 -28.71
C LYS A 171 -17.46 13.63 -29.37
N HIS A 172 -17.06 13.61 -30.64
CA HIS A 172 -16.74 12.37 -31.36
C HIS A 172 -15.57 11.63 -30.71
N LYS A 173 -14.50 12.32 -30.35
CA LYS A 173 -13.35 11.74 -29.67
C LYS A 173 -13.73 11.14 -28.33
N LEU A 174 -14.51 11.87 -27.51
CA LEU A 174 -14.98 11.37 -26.22
C LEU A 174 -15.86 10.12 -26.38
N ILE A 175 -16.79 10.12 -27.33
CA ILE A 175 -17.65 8.95 -27.60
C ILE A 175 -16.79 7.75 -28.03
N SER A 176 -15.81 7.95 -28.92
CA SER A 176 -14.91 6.88 -29.37
C SER A 176 -14.13 6.27 -28.21
N GLU A 177 -13.54 7.09 -27.34
CA GLU A 177 -12.77 6.63 -26.18
C GLU A 177 -13.65 5.88 -25.17
N VAL A 178 -14.86 6.39 -24.88
CA VAL A 178 -15.80 5.73 -23.98
C VAL A 178 -16.31 4.41 -24.55
N SER A 179 -16.59 4.35 -25.87
CA SER A 179 -16.98 3.09 -26.53
C SER A 179 -15.85 2.06 -26.47
N ALA A 180 -14.61 2.44 -26.80
CA ALA A 180 -13.46 1.55 -26.69
C ALA A 180 -13.23 1.06 -25.24
N LEU A 181 -13.47 1.91 -24.25
CA LEU A 181 -13.41 1.54 -22.85
C LEU A 181 -14.46 0.48 -22.50
N ALA A 182 -15.72 0.69 -22.90
CA ALA A 182 -16.83 -0.21 -22.60
C ALA A 182 -16.73 -1.55 -23.34
N ASP A 183 -16.35 -1.52 -24.62
CA ASP A 183 -16.39 -2.69 -25.50
C ASP A 183 -15.23 -3.68 -25.26
N SER A 184 -14.05 -3.18 -24.91
CA SER A 184 -12.85 -4.03 -24.80
C SER A 184 -12.07 -3.87 -23.50
N LYS A 185 -11.69 -2.65 -23.13
CA LYS A 185 -10.72 -2.42 -22.04
C LYS A 185 -11.21 -2.91 -20.68
N ILE A 186 -12.49 -2.73 -20.36
CA ILE A 186 -13.06 -3.17 -19.07
C ILE A 186 -12.95 -4.70 -18.94
N ASN A 187 -13.31 -5.44 -19.99
CA ASN A 187 -13.25 -6.90 -19.96
C ASN A 187 -11.81 -7.41 -19.89
N GLU A 188 -10.87 -6.75 -20.59
CA GLU A 188 -9.45 -7.04 -20.51
C GLU A 188 -8.93 -6.85 -19.07
N TRP A 189 -9.20 -5.70 -18.46
CA TRP A 189 -8.79 -5.40 -17.07
C TRP A 189 -9.37 -6.35 -16.04
N ILE A 190 -10.65 -6.75 -16.20
CA ILE A 190 -11.29 -7.75 -15.34
C ILE A 190 -10.54 -9.08 -15.45
N SER A 191 -10.25 -9.51 -16.68
CA SER A 191 -9.56 -10.79 -16.95
C SER A 191 -8.13 -10.77 -16.41
N GLU A 192 -7.38 -9.70 -16.66
CA GLU A 192 -6.02 -9.50 -16.12
C GLU A 192 -6.01 -9.66 -14.61
N MET A 193 -6.89 -8.93 -13.91
CA MET A 193 -6.93 -8.92 -12.44
C MET A 193 -7.33 -10.28 -11.86
N LYS A 194 -8.34 -10.94 -12.44
CA LYS A 194 -8.74 -12.28 -12.01
C LYS A 194 -7.60 -13.27 -12.20
N ASN A 195 -6.88 -13.19 -13.32
CA ASN A 195 -5.74 -14.06 -13.62
C ASN A 195 -4.56 -13.78 -12.66
N GLU A 196 -4.28 -12.52 -12.34
CA GLU A 196 -3.24 -12.14 -11.38
C GLU A 196 -3.53 -12.72 -9.99
N ILE A 197 -4.75 -12.54 -9.49
CA ILE A 197 -5.20 -13.10 -8.20
C ILE A 197 -5.10 -14.62 -8.23
N GLN A 198 -5.62 -15.27 -9.29
CA GLN A 198 -5.61 -16.73 -9.41
C GLN A 198 -4.18 -17.28 -9.44
N LYS A 199 -3.28 -16.62 -10.18
CA LYS A 199 -1.86 -16.98 -10.24
C LYS A 199 -1.19 -16.92 -8.87
N CYS A 200 -1.43 -15.88 -8.08
CA CYS A 200 -0.91 -15.79 -6.71
C CYS A 200 -1.44 -16.92 -5.83
N ILE A 201 -2.73 -17.25 -5.97
CA ILE A 201 -3.38 -18.33 -5.24
C ILE A 201 -2.79 -19.70 -5.62
N ASP A 202 -2.62 -19.99 -6.90
CA ASP A 202 -2.12 -21.25 -7.40
C ASP A 202 -0.65 -21.48 -7.03
N ASN A 203 0.14 -20.42 -7.08
CA ASN A 203 1.54 -20.46 -6.65
C ASN A 203 1.71 -20.38 -5.12
N GLN A 204 0.62 -20.24 -4.38
CA GLN A 204 0.64 -20.03 -2.93
C GLN A 204 1.54 -18.85 -2.50
N ASP A 205 1.59 -17.81 -3.34
CA ASP A 205 2.40 -16.60 -3.11
C ASP A 205 1.57 -15.55 -2.36
N ILE A 206 1.60 -15.67 -1.03
CA ILE A 206 0.88 -14.73 -0.16
C ILE A 206 1.48 -13.33 -0.25
N ASP A 207 2.80 -13.22 -0.29
CA ASP A 207 3.48 -11.93 -0.26
C ASP A 207 3.13 -11.11 -1.52
N GLU A 208 3.03 -11.75 -2.70
CA GLU A 208 2.56 -11.07 -3.90
C GLU A 208 1.05 -10.81 -3.86
N LEU A 209 0.25 -11.72 -3.30
CA LEU A 209 -1.18 -11.51 -3.12
C LEU A 209 -1.46 -10.28 -2.23
N LEU A 210 -0.65 -10.01 -1.22
CA LEU A 210 -0.74 -8.83 -0.34
C LEU A 210 -0.43 -7.50 -1.05
N CYS A 211 0.19 -7.54 -2.23
CA CYS A 211 0.35 -6.34 -3.07
C CYS A 211 -0.97 -5.85 -3.68
N ILE A 212 -1.94 -6.75 -3.82
CA ILE A 212 -3.22 -6.47 -4.47
C ILE A 212 -4.43 -6.64 -3.55
N TYR A 213 -4.31 -7.41 -2.48
CA TYR A 213 -5.42 -7.72 -1.57
C TYR A 213 -5.62 -6.63 -0.51
N GLU A 214 -6.81 -6.03 -0.50
CA GLU A 214 -7.22 -5.02 0.47
C GLU A 214 -8.24 -5.62 1.46
N ASN A 215 -7.88 -5.70 2.74
CA ASN A 215 -8.83 -6.12 3.77
C ASN A 215 -8.41 -5.60 5.15
N LYS A 216 -9.12 -4.62 5.67
CA LYS A 216 -8.92 -4.03 7.02
C LYS A 216 -9.00 -5.04 8.16
N GLY A 217 -9.57 -6.22 7.92
CA GLY A 217 -9.62 -7.34 8.86
C GLY A 217 -8.37 -8.22 8.87
N LEU A 218 -7.48 -8.09 7.88
CA LEU A 218 -6.35 -8.99 7.67
C LEU A 218 -5.41 -9.04 8.88
N LEU A 219 -5.07 -7.89 9.46
CA LEU A 219 -4.21 -7.84 10.65
C LEU A 219 -4.80 -8.58 11.85
N ALA A 220 -6.14 -8.53 12.04
CA ALA A 220 -6.81 -9.30 13.09
C ALA A 220 -6.74 -10.81 12.81
N LYS A 221 -6.88 -11.19 11.54
CA LYS A 221 -6.76 -12.59 11.12
C LYS A 221 -5.33 -13.11 11.28
N THR A 222 -4.34 -12.31 10.89
CA THR A 222 -2.91 -12.61 11.10
C THR A 222 -2.61 -12.85 12.59
N ALA A 223 -3.06 -11.94 13.47
CA ALA A 223 -2.90 -12.09 14.92
C ALA A 223 -3.50 -13.40 15.45
N SER A 224 -4.72 -13.71 15.01
CA SER A 224 -5.43 -14.91 15.42
C SER A 224 -4.73 -16.19 14.97
N ILE A 225 -4.31 -16.29 13.71
CA ILE A 225 -3.65 -17.49 13.17
C ILE A 225 -2.25 -17.65 13.75
N LEU A 226 -1.48 -16.54 13.80
CA LEU A 226 -0.07 -16.59 14.16
C LEU A 226 0.12 -16.94 15.65
N LEU A 227 -0.60 -16.25 16.52
CA LEU A 227 -0.39 -16.26 17.97
C LEU A 227 -1.65 -16.52 18.79
N CYS A 228 -2.78 -16.84 18.19
CA CYS A 228 -4.07 -17.02 18.87
C CYS A 228 -4.46 -15.79 19.74
N THR A 229 -4.16 -14.58 19.25
CA THR A 229 -4.34 -13.32 20.02
C THR A 229 -5.26 -12.33 19.29
N SER A 230 -5.67 -11.27 20.00
CA SER A 230 -6.47 -10.18 19.44
C SER A 230 -5.62 -9.24 18.58
N LYS A 231 -6.28 -8.49 17.66
CA LYS A 231 -5.65 -7.42 16.88
C LYS A 231 -4.93 -6.40 17.79
N SER A 232 -5.55 -6.02 18.92
CA SER A 232 -4.96 -5.04 19.85
C SER A 232 -3.67 -5.56 20.45
N ASN A 233 -3.72 -6.76 21.06
CA ASN A 233 -2.54 -7.37 21.67
C ASN A 233 -1.41 -7.58 20.68
N PHE A 234 -1.75 -7.94 19.42
CA PHE A 234 -0.77 -8.10 18.36
C PHE A 234 -0.12 -6.77 17.97
N LYS A 235 -0.91 -5.69 17.87
CA LYS A 235 -0.37 -4.34 17.66
C LYS A 235 0.60 -3.92 18.78
N ASP A 236 0.19 -4.12 20.03
CA ASP A 236 1.01 -3.76 21.18
C ASP A 236 2.33 -4.54 21.19
N LEU A 237 2.28 -5.82 20.84
CA LEU A 237 3.46 -6.66 20.66
C LEU A 237 4.38 -6.11 19.57
N LEU A 238 3.86 -5.86 18.37
CA LEU A 238 4.65 -5.30 17.27
C LEU A 238 5.33 -4.01 17.72
N MET A 239 4.59 -3.12 18.38
CA MET A 239 5.09 -1.84 18.85
C MET A 239 6.22 -1.99 19.89
N ILE A 240 6.05 -2.87 20.87
CA ILE A 240 7.06 -3.16 21.88
C ILE A 240 8.32 -3.71 21.21
N GLN A 241 8.17 -4.68 20.31
CA GLN A 241 9.29 -5.32 19.64
C GLN A 241 10.03 -4.41 18.67
N MET A 242 9.32 -3.54 17.96
CA MET A 242 9.97 -2.54 17.07
C MET A 242 10.82 -1.52 17.86
N ARG A 243 10.47 -1.21 19.12
CA ARG A 243 11.22 -0.28 19.98
C ARG A 243 12.43 -0.89 20.66
N VAL A 244 12.60 -2.21 20.60
CA VAL A 244 13.81 -2.87 21.16
C VAL A 244 15.04 -2.40 20.38
N PRO A 245 16.14 -2.00 21.05
CA PRO A 245 17.38 -1.64 20.37
C PRO A 245 17.85 -2.77 19.43
N ASN A 246 18.23 -2.41 18.20
CA ASN A 246 18.64 -3.35 17.17
C ASN A 246 17.58 -4.43 16.82
N SER A 247 16.31 -4.09 16.93
CA SER A 247 15.21 -5.01 16.63
C SER A 247 15.33 -5.62 15.24
N SER A 248 15.41 -6.95 15.17
CA SER A 248 15.38 -7.68 13.90
C SER A 248 14.02 -7.53 13.19
N LEU A 249 12.94 -7.37 13.96
CA LEU A 249 11.62 -7.09 13.43
C LEU A 249 11.58 -5.71 12.73
N LEU A 250 12.10 -4.67 13.38
CA LEU A 250 12.17 -3.33 12.79
C LEU A 250 13.02 -3.32 11.51
N GLN A 251 14.15 -4.04 11.51
CA GLN A 251 15.00 -4.17 10.32
C GLN A 251 14.26 -4.85 9.17
N SER A 252 13.50 -5.91 9.45
CA SER A 252 12.69 -6.59 8.43
C SER A 252 11.58 -5.70 7.88
N ILE A 253 10.96 -4.87 8.73
CA ILE A 253 9.95 -3.89 8.30
C ILE A 253 10.59 -2.79 7.43
N LYS A 254 11.74 -2.26 7.84
CA LYS A 254 12.49 -1.27 7.04
C LYS A 254 12.84 -1.79 5.65
N ALA A 255 13.22 -3.06 5.54
CA ALA A 255 13.60 -3.68 4.27
C ALA A 255 12.46 -3.79 3.24
N VAL A 256 11.20 -3.71 3.69
CA VAL A 256 10.01 -3.78 2.81
C VAL A 256 9.35 -2.41 2.58
N LEU A 257 9.81 -1.38 3.27
CA LEU A 257 9.37 0.00 3.08
C LEU A 257 10.23 0.73 2.03
N PRO A 258 9.70 1.78 1.37
CA PRO A 258 10.44 2.54 0.36
C PRO A 258 11.68 3.24 0.95
N GLU A 259 12.77 3.25 0.21
CA GLU A 259 13.92 4.10 0.54
C GLU A 259 13.61 5.57 0.27
N LEU A 260 13.99 6.44 1.21
CA LEU A 260 13.86 7.89 1.10
C LEU A 260 15.25 8.51 0.89
N SER A 261 15.45 9.11 -0.26
CA SER A 261 16.69 9.78 -0.63
C SER A 261 16.71 11.24 -0.18
#